data_a6c0a4ccf4e2461142f314b1ad765e7b
#
_entry.id   a6c0a4ccf4e2461142f314b1ad765e7b
#
_cell.length_a   1.000
_cell.length_b   1.000
_cell.length_c   1.000
_cell.angle_alpha   90.00
_cell.angle_beta   90.00
_cell.angle_gamma   90.00
#
_symmetry.space_group_name_H-M   'P 1'
#
loop_
_entity.id
_entity.type
_entity.pdbx_description
1 polymer ?
#
loop_
_entity_poly.entity_id
_entity_poly.type
_entity_poly.pdbx_seq_one_letter_code
_entity_poly.pdbx_strand_id
1 'polypeptide(L)'
;MVDESEIIMEDIKVGDKLKIFCYKHDGTLEHTSEEAVVLENNEEYLVCGNGRTKITEKDGRSHMTNEPAVLFFYKNHWFNIIGQLKKFGLFYYCNIASPYIIDGKSIKYIDYDLDLRVFPDGGFRILDRNEYNYHKKIMKYSDELDSIIKSELSHLIEIKRSESGPFAAGVVDKYYDVYEKIKKS
;
A
#
# COMPACT_ATOMS: atom_id res chain seq x y z
N MET A 1 -39.25 -6.20 7.93
CA MET A 1 -38.29 -7.27 7.64
C MET A 1 -37.15 -6.61 6.88
N VAL A 2 -36.06 -6.34 7.54
CA VAL A 2 -34.85 -5.82 6.92
C VAL A 2 -34.15 -7.01 6.29
N ASP A 3 -34.04 -7.03 4.99
CA ASP A 3 -33.22 -8.00 4.27
C ASP A 3 -31.77 -7.67 4.59
N GLU A 4 -31.22 -8.38 5.54
CA GLU A 4 -29.79 -8.43 5.77
C GLU A 4 -29.20 -9.27 4.64
N SER A 5 -28.94 -8.63 3.49
CA SER A 5 -28.03 -9.19 2.53
C SER A 5 -26.67 -9.31 3.23
N GLU A 6 -26.36 -10.52 3.73
CA GLU A 6 -25.02 -10.87 4.14
C GLU A 6 -24.07 -10.45 3.03
N ILE A 7 -23.28 -9.40 3.30
CA ILE A 7 -22.10 -9.10 2.49
C ILE A 7 -21.18 -10.30 2.71
N ILE A 8 -21.22 -11.25 1.79
CA ILE A 8 -20.26 -12.35 1.75
C ILE A 8 -18.92 -11.67 1.47
N MET A 9 -18.16 -11.37 2.53
CA MET A 9 -16.75 -11.01 2.39
C MET A 9 -16.07 -12.22 1.77
N GLU A 10 -15.71 -12.13 0.49
CA GLU A 10 -14.92 -13.16 -0.15
C GLU A 10 -13.66 -13.39 0.69
N ASP A 11 -13.48 -14.61 1.14
CA ASP A 11 -12.42 -15.02 2.06
C ASP A 11 -11.09 -15.00 1.29
N ILE A 12 -10.30 -13.94 1.50
CA ILE A 12 -8.99 -13.79 0.85
C ILE A 12 -8.02 -14.80 1.45
N LYS A 13 -7.43 -15.62 0.60
CA LYS A 13 -6.52 -16.70 0.98
C LYS A 13 -5.11 -16.48 0.46
N VAL A 14 -4.15 -17.03 1.19
CA VAL A 14 -2.75 -17.09 0.72
C VAL A 14 -2.68 -17.74 -0.66
N GLY A 15 -1.96 -17.10 -1.57
CA GLY A 15 -1.85 -17.50 -2.98
C GLY A 15 -2.85 -16.83 -3.92
N ASP A 16 -3.87 -16.17 -3.40
CA ASP A 16 -4.80 -15.40 -4.25
C ASP A 16 -4.07 -14.27 -4.96
N LYS A 17 -4.47 -14.03 -6.21
CA LYS A 17 -3.95 -12.94 -7.04
C LYS A 17 -4.96 -11.81 -7.05
N LEU A 18 -4.53 -10.64 -6.62
CA LEU A 18 -5.36 -9.44 -6.51
C LEU A 18 -4.84 -8.36 -7.45
N LYS A 19 -5.77 -7.62 -8.04
CA LYS A 19 -5.48 -6.37 -8.75
C LYS A 19 -5.59 -5.20 -7.77
N ILE A 20 -4.73 -4.20 -7.89
CA ILE A 20 -4.73 -3.03 -7.02
C ILE A 20 -5.26 -1.82 -7.80
N PHE A 21 -6.20 -1.09 -7.20
CA PHE A 21 -6.73 0.17 -7.71
C PHE A 21 -6.46 1.28 -6.71
N CYS A 22 -5.73 2.28 -7.15
CA CYS A 22 -5.41 3.48 -6.38
C CYS A 22 -6.24 4.66 -6.90
N TYR A 23 -7.01 5.27 -6.01
CA TYR A 23 -7.87 6.42 -6.31
C TYR A 23 -7.39 7.67 -5.59
N LYS A 24 -7.78 8.83 -6.10
CA LYS A 24 -7.70 10.10 -5.37
C LYS A 24 -9.02 10.37 -4.62
N HIS A 25 -9.01 11.36 -3.73
CA HIS A 25 -10.16 11.71 -2.87
C HIS A 25 -11.44 12.01 -3.65
N ASP A 26 -11.33 12.57 -4.84
CA ASP A 26 -12.46 12.89 -5.72
C ASP A 26 -13.02 11.67 -6.47
N GLY A 27 -12.47 10.47 -6.24
CA GLY A 27 -12.87 9.24 -6.91
C GLY A 27 -12.16 8.99 -8.24
N THR A 28 -11.28 9.88 -8.68
CA THR A 28 -10.49 9.66 -9.90
C THR A 28 -9.51 8.51 -9.71
N LEU A 29 -9.49 7.58 -10.69
CA LEU A 29 -8.51 6.50 -10.71
C LEU A 29 -7.13 7.05 -11.05
N GLU A 30 -6.16 6.86 -10.16
CA GLU A 30 -4.79 7.33 -10.34
C GLU A 30 -3.94 6.29 -11.08
N HIS A 31 -3.93 5.07 -10.63
CA HIS A 31 -3.27 3.97 -11.32
C HIS A 31 -3.83 2.61 -10.89
N THR A 32 -3.49 1.57 -11.66
CA THR A 32 -3.76 0.18 -11.33
C THR A 32 -2.47 -0.64 -11.36
N SER A 33 -2.39 -1.66 -10.52
CA SER A 33 -1.36 -2.70 -10.58
C SER A 33 -2.02 -4.05 -10.88
N GLU A 34 -1.48 -4.77 -11.85
CA GLU A 34 -2.14 -5.97 -12.37
C GLU A 34 -2.12 -7.16 -11.42
N GLU A 35 -1.07 -7.34 -10.64
CA GLU A 35 -0.95 -8.53 -9.82
C GLU A 35 -0.24 -8.27 -8.49
N ALA A 36 -0.88 -8.70 -7.42
CA ALA A 36 -0.30 -8.85 -6.10
C ALA A 36 -0.74 -10.20 -5.53
N VAL A 37 0.20 -11.04 -5.15
CA VAL A 37 -0.09 -12.36 -4.60
C VAL A 37 -0.19 -12.27 -3.08
N VAL A 38 -1.27 -12.75 -2.51
CA VAL A 38 -1.49 -12.75 -1.06
C VAL A 38 -0.51 -13.70 -0.38
N LEU A 39 0.26 -13.20 0.56
CA LEU A 39 1.25 -13.94 1.34
C LEU A 39 0.80 -14.22 2.77
N GLU A 40 0.07 -13.30 3.35
CA GLU A 40 -0.51 -13.42 4.70
C GLU A 40 -1.71 -12.47 4.81
N ASN A 41 -2.71 -12.90 5.55
CA ASN A 41 -3.85 -12.08 5.94
C ASN A 41 -4.08 -12.25 7.44
N ASN A 42 -3.68 -11.26 8.23
CA ASN A 42 -3.82 -11.27 9.68
C ASN A 42 -4.72 -10.12 10.16
N GLU A 43 -4.87 -9.97 11.48
CA GLU A 43 -5.76 -8.94 12.05
C GLU A 43 -5.28 -7.51 11.82
N GLU A 44 -3.97 -7.30 11.65
CA GLU A 44 -3.37 -5.98 11.50
C GLU A 44 -3.27 -5.55 10.04
N TYR A 45 -2.81 -6.45 9.16
CA TYR A 45 -2.56 -6.13 7.76
C TYR A 45 -2.69 -7.33 6.81
N LEU A 46 -2.90 -7.01 5.55
CA LEU A 46 -2.78 -7.91 4.42
C LEU A 46 -1.39 -7.75 3.81
N VAL A 47 -0.64 -8.83 3.66
CA VAL A 47 0.68 -8.83 3.01
C VAL A 47 0.57 -9.44 1.64
N CYS A 48 1.04 -8.71 0.64
CA CYS A 48 1.12 -9.19 -0.73
C CYS A 48 2.56 -9.11 -1.25
N GLY A 49 2.85 -9.90 -2.27
CA GLY A 49 4.12 -9.85 -2.98
C GLY A 49 3.92 -9.78 -4.48
N ASN A 50 4.85 -9.16 -5.16
CA ASN A 50 4.95 -9.25 -6.61
C ASN A 50 6.42 -9.28 -7.06
N GLY A 51 6.62 -9.83 -8.26
CA GLY A 51 7.85 -9.66 -9.00
C GLY A 51 7.74 -8.42 -9.89
N ARG A 52 8.05 -8.57 -11.17
CA ARG A 52 7.74 -7.52 -12.13
C ARG A 52 6.23 -7.53 -12.40
N THR A 53 5.58 -6.38 -12.24
CA THR A 53 4.14 -6.24 -12.47
C THR A 53 3.86 -5.03 -13.36
N LYS A 54 2.75 -5.10 -14.08
CA LYS A 54 2.31 -4.00 -14.95
C LYS A 54 1.54 -2.96 -14.14
N ILE A 55 1.98 -1.72 -14.23
CA ILE A 55 1.30 -0.54 -13.73
C ILE A 55 0.67 0.19 -14.90
N THR A 56 -0.60 0.55 -14.78
CA THR A 56 -1.30 1.40 -15.76
C THR A 56 -1.68 2.71 -15.09
N GLU A 57 -1.15 3.81 -15.63
CA GLU A 57 -1.40 5.16 -15.15
C GLU A 57 -2.77 5.69 -15.62
N LYS A 58 -3.24 6.78 -15.00
CA LYS A 58 -4.54 7.40 -15.31
C LYS A 58 -4.71 7.83 -16.77
N ASP A 59 -3.62 8.13 -17.46
CA ASP A 59 -3.64 8.50 -18.88
C ASP A 59 -3.61 7.30 -19.83
N GLY A 60 -3.65 6.07 -19.30
CA GLY A 60 -3.62 4.82 -20.06
C GLY A 60 -2.24 4.29 -20.39
N ARG A 61 -1.17 5.06 -20.14
CA ARG A 61 0.20 4.56 -20.32
C ARG A 61 0.50 3.47 -19.29
N SER A 62 1.26 2.48 -19.71
CA SER A 62 1.65 1.38 -18.82
C SER A 62 3.14 1.10 -18.89
N HIS A 63 3.67 0.58 -17.79
CA HIS A 63 5.04 0.13 -17.68
C HIS A 63 5.15 -1.07 -16.75
N MET A 64 6.23 -1.81 -16.88
CA MET A 64 6.56 -2.90 -15.96
C MET A 64 7.44 -2.36 -14.82
N THR A 65 7.16 -2.75 -13.59
CA THR A 65 8.08 -2.48 -12.47
C THR A 65 9.40 -3.21 -12.68
N ASN A 66 10.48 -2.66 -12.15
CA ASN A 66 11.82 -3.22 -12.34
C ASN A 66 12.21 -4.24 -11.25
N GLU A 67 11.72 -4.04 -10.04
CA GLU A 67 12.10 -4.81 -8.87
C GLU A 67 10.90 -5.55 -8.25
N PRO A 68 11.17 -6.69 -7.58
CA PRO A 68 10.15 -7.31 -6.73
C PRO A 68 9.85 -6.44 -5.50
N ALA A 69 8.65 -6.62 -4.96
CA ALA A 69 8.18 -5.88 -3.81
C ALA A 69 7.33 -6.73 -2.87
N VAL A 70 7.34 -6.36 -1.60
CA VAL A 70 6.40 -6.85 -0.59
C VAL A 70 5.56 -5.66 -0.13
N LEU A 71 4.24 -5.81 -0.18
CA LEU A 71 3.27 -4.75 0.08
C LEU A 71 2.49 -5.08 1.36
N PHE A 72 2.43 -4.12 2.27
CA PHE A 72 1.70 -4.24 3.53
C PHE A 72 0.53 -3.25 3.52
N PHE A 73 -0.69 -3.76 3.48
CA PHE A 73 -1.93 -2.96 3.53
C PHE A 73 -2.53 -3.05 4.92
N TYR A 74 -2.52 -1.96 5.67
CA TYR A 74 -3.06 -1.91 7.03
C TYR A 74 -4.59 -1.82 7.04
N LYS A 75 -5.21 -2.52 7.98
CA LYS A 75 -6.68 -2.55 8.12
C LYS A 75 -7.23 -1.34 8.87
N ASN A 76 -6.48 -0.88 9.87
CA ASN A 76 -6.94 0.17 10.80
C ASN A 76 -6.04 1.41 10.82
N HIS A 77 -5.04 1.47 9.95
CA HIS A 77 -4.17 2.63 9.79
C HIS A 77 -4.28 3.21 8.38
N TRP A 78 -4.02 4.50 8.27
CA TRP A 78 -4.11 5.26 7.02
C TRP A 78 -2.78 5.32 6.29
N PHE A 79 -2.16 4.19 6.11
CA PHE A 79 -0.97 4.04 5.28
C PHE A 79 -0.81 2.61 4.75
N ASN A 80 -0.07 2.48 3.67
CA ASN A 80 0.47 1.21 3.22
C ASN A 80 1.98 1.33 3.03
N ILE A 81 2.69 0.22 3.15
CA ILE A 81 4.14 0.17 3.12
C ILE A 81 4.57 -0.80 2.04
N ILE A 82 5.44 -0.35 1.14
CA ILE A 82 5.98 -1.16 0.06
C ILE A 82 7.49 -1.32 0.28
N GLY A 83 7.92 -2.55 0.57
CA GLY A 83 9.34 -2.92 0.60
C GLY A 83 9.80 -3.27 -0.80
N GLN A 84 10.71 -2.48 -1.37
CA GLN A 84 11.24 -2.63 -2.73
C GLN A 84 12.63 -3.25 -2.67
N LEU A 85 12.77 -4.46 -3.21
CA LEU A 85 14.03 -5.21 -3.24
C LEU A 85 14.86 -4.79 -4.47
N LYS A 86 15.60 -3.70 -4.31
CA LYS A 86 16.43 -3.13 -5.38
C LYS A 86 17.85 -3.70 -5.38
N LYS A 87 18.56 -3.50 -6.48
CA LYS A 87 19.94 -3.98 -6.65
C LYS A 87 20.88 -3.53 -5.52
N PHE A 88 20.71 -2.32 -5.00
CA PHE A 88 21.59 -1.72 -4.00
C PHE A 88 21.03 -1.74 -2.57
N GLY A 89 19.97 -2.50 -2.35
CA GLY A 89 19.39 -2.70 -1.02
C GLY A 89 17.88 -2.58 -0.98
N LEU A 90 17.37 -2.66 0.24
CA LEU A 90 15.95 -2.54 0.52
C LEU A 90 15.57 -1.08 0.70
N PHE A 91 14.68 -0.60 -0.17
CA PHE A 91 14.02 0.69 -0.06
C PHE A 91 12.58 0.48 0.40
N TYR A 92 12.02 1.46 1.09
CA TYR A 92 10.59 1.47 1.35
C TYR A 92 9.96 2.68 0.68
N TYR A 93 8.81 2.46 0.09
CA TYR A 93 7.91 3.49 -0.38
C TYR A 93 6.59 3.35 0.37
N CYS A 94 6.23 4.36 1.15
CA CYS A 94 5.05 4.33 2.00
C CYS A 94 4.08 5.42 1.58
N ASN A 95 2.83 5.03 1.32
CA ASN A 95 1.77 5.97 0.98
C ASN A 95 0.93 6.27 2.20
N ILE A 96 0.66 7.54 2.48
CA ILE A 96 -0.46 7.90 3.33
C ILE A 96 -1.72 7.73 2.49
N ALA A 97 -2.57 6.81 2.91
CA ALA A 97 -3.71 6.34 2.15
C ALA A 97 -4.82 5.88 3.09
N SER A 98 -6.06 5.85 2.62
CA SER A 98 -7.15 5.26 3.39
C SER A 98 -6.86 3.79 3.72
N PRO A 99 -7.46 3.22 4.78
CA PRO A 99 -7.54 1.79 4.91
C PRO A 99 -8.08 1.18 3.62
N TYR A 100 -7.56 0.02 3.25
CA TYR A 100 -7.97 -0.63 2.02
C TYR A 100 -9.32 -1.34 2.17
N ILE A 101 -9.99 -1.57 1.05
CA ILE A 101 -11.14 -2.45 0.95
C ILE A 101 -10.86 -3.56 -0.07
N ILE A 102 -11.53 -4.68 0.10
CA ILE A 102 -11.56 -5.76 -0.89
C ILE A 102 -12.88 -5.68 -1.66
N ASP A 103 -12.77 -5.72 -2.97
CA ASP A 103 -13.91 -5.78 -3.88
C ASP A 103 -13.62 -6.88 -4.92
N GLY A 104 -14.20 -8.06 -4.72
CA GLY A 104 -13.88 -9.27 -5.49
C GLY A 104 -12.40 -9.62 -5.39
N LYS A 105 -11.71 -9.71 -6.50
CA LYS A 105 -10.27 -9.96 -6.59
C LYS A 105 -9.44 -8.67 -6.69
N SER A 106 -9.92 -7.60 -6.05
CA SER A 106 -9.26 -6.30 -6.08
C SER A 106 -9.06 -5.73 -4.69
N ILE A 107 -7.91 -5.06 -4.51
CA ILE A 107 -7.62 -4.15 -3.40
C ILE A 107 -7.87 -2.74 -3.90
N LYS A 108 -8.61 -1.93 -3.14
CA LYS A 108 -8.89 -0.53 -3.47
C LYS A 108 -8.54 0.37 -2.28
N TYR A 109 -7.91 1.50 -2.55
CA TYR A 109 -7.62 2.52 -1.55
C TYR A 109 -7.55 3.91 -2.18
N ILE A 110 -7.65 4.92 -1.32
CA ILE A 110 -7.51 6.33 -1.69
C ILE A 110 -6.13 6.80 -1.24
N ASP A 111 -5.35 7.32 -2.17
CA ASP A 111 -4.05 7.94 -1.92
C ASP A 111 -4.24 9.40 -1.48
N TYR A 112 -3.60 9.79 -0.38
CA TYR A 112 -3.62 11.14 0.15
C TYR A 112 -2.29 11.87 -0.02
N ASP A 113 -1.60 11.63 -1.09
CA ASP A 113 -0.47 12.38 -1.66
C ASP A 113 0.85 12.29 -0.87
N LEU A 114 0.81 12.40 0.47
CA LEU A 114 2.01 12.35 1.28
C LEU A 114 2.64 10.96 1.24
N ASP A 115 3.92 10.93 0.91
CA ASP A 115 4.69 9.69 0.85
C ASP A 115 5.89 9.77 1.79
N LEU A 116 6.29 8.62 2.31
CA LEU A 116 7.53 8.44 3.05
C LEU A 116 8.44 7.50 2.27
N ARG A 117 9.59 7.99 1.84
CA ARG A 117 10.61 7.15 1.22
C ARG A 117 11.71 6.85 2.21
N VAL A 118 12.04 5.57 2.39
CA VAL A 118 13.09 5.10 3.29
C VAL A 118 14.21 4.46 2.48
N PHE A 119 15.44 4.83 2.80
CA PHE A 119 16.64 4.37 2.11
C PHE A 119 17.31 3.21 2.86
N PRO A 120 18.18 2.42 2.20
CA PRO A 120 18.86 1.29 2.85
C PRO A 120 19.70 1.64 4.09
N ASP A 121 20.20 2.87 4.18
CA ASP A 121 20.96 3.37 5.33
C ASP A 121 20.07 3.78 6.52
N GLY A 122 18.74 3.66 6.38
CA GLY A 122 17.76 4.07 7.39
C GLY A 122 17.34 5.53 7.33
N GLY A 123 17.96 6.34 6.47
CA GLY A 123 17.50 7.72 6.19
C GLY A 123 16.11 7.71 5.54
N PHE A 124 15.35 8.78 5.72
CA PHE A 124 14.04 8.90 5.08
C PHE A 124 13.73 10.33 4.64
N ARG A 125 12.79 10.44 3.72
CA ARG A 125 12.25 11.73 3.24
C ARG A 125 10.74 11.65 3.13
N ILE A 126 10.08 12.75 3.51
CA ILE A 126 8.67 12.98 3.23
C ILE A 126 8.58 13.66 1.86
N LEU A 127 7.77 13.08 0.96
CA LEU A 127 7.58 13.54 -0.41
C LEU A 127 6.19 14.15 -0.61
N ASP A 128 6.06 14.97 -1.65
CA ASP A 128 4.78 15.45 -2.21
C ASP A 128 3.93 16.35 -1.29
N ARG A 129 4.59 17.09 -0.39
CA ARG A 129 3.90 18.06 0.48
C ARG A 129 3.16 19.14 -0.31
N ASN A 130 3.73 19.60 -1.43
CA ASN A 130 3.10 20.61 -2.28
C ASN A 130 1.84 20.06 -2.99
N GLU A 131 1.90 18.82 -3.46
CA GLU A 131 0.76 18.12 -4.05
C GLU A 131 -0.36 17.95 -3.01
N TYR A 132 -0.01 17.51 -1.80
CA TYR A 132 -0.95 17.40 -0.69
C TYR A 132 -1.66 18.73 -0.40
N ASN A 133 -0.90 19.83 -0.26
CA ASN A 133 -1.46 21.14 0.01
C ASN A 133 -2.38 21.60 -1.13
N TYR A 134 -2.02 21.33 -2.36
CA TYR A 134 -2.83 21.64 -3.54
C TYR A 134 -4.14 20.83 -3.53
N HIS A 135 -4.08 19.51 -3.38
CA HIS A 135 -5.27 18.66 -3.37
C HIS A 135 -6.16 18.92 -2.15
N LYS A 136 -5.58 19.17 -1.00
CA LYS A 136 -6.33 19.58 0.20
C LYS A 136 -7.24 20.76 -0.08
N LYS A 137 -6.74 21.74 -0.83
CA LYS A 137 -7.50 22.95 -1.19
C LYS A 137 -8.57 22.66 -2.24
N ILE A 138 -8.19 22.05 -3.37
CA ILE A 138 -9.11 21.87 -4.51
C ILE A 138 -10.14 20.77 -4.27
N MET A 139 -9.77 19.70 -3.58
CA MET A 139 -10.65 18.59 -3.23
C MET A 139 -11.35 18.79 -1.89
N LYS A 140 -11.08 19.92 -1.22
CA LYS A 140 -11.72 20.33 0.04
C LYS A 140 -11.64 19.27 1.13
N TYR A 141 -10.43 18.78 1.44
CA TYR A 141 -10.22 17.90 2.58
C TYR A 141 -10.73 18.57 3.85
N SER A 142 -11.54 17.87 4.64
CA SER A 142 -12.01 18.36 5.93
C SER A 142 -10.86 18.54 6.92
N ASP A 143 -11.05 19.36 7.94
CA ASP A 143 -10.08 19.52 9.02
C ASP A 143 -9.85 18.21 9.77
N GLU A 144 -10.90 17.40 9.92
CA GLU A 144 -10.81 16.06 10.50
C GLU A 144 -9.92 15.14 9.67
N LEU A 145 -10.13 15.08 8.34
CA LEU A 145 -9.30 14.29 7.43
C LEU A 145 -7.83 14.75 7.48
N ASP A 146 -7.58 16.05 7.42
CA ASP A 146 -6.22 16.61 7.54
C ASP A 146 -5.54 16.21 8.85
N SER A 147 -6.29 16.23 9.95
CA SER A 147 -5.79 15.79 11.26
C SER A 147 -5.43 14.30 11.29
N ILE A 148 -6.28 13.46 10.72
CA ILE A 148 -6.02 12.02 10.59
C ILE A 148 -4.75 11.77 9.76
N ILE A 149 -4.63 12.41 8.61
CA ILE A 149 -3.48 12.24 7.71
C ILE A 149 -2.17 12.64 8.40
N LYS A 150 -2.14 13.77 9.09
CA LYS A 150 -0.96 14.25 9.82
C LYS A 150 -0.59 13.33 10.99
N SER A 151 -1.58 12.86 11.72
CA SER A 151 -1.40 11.92 12.83
C SER A 151 -0.84 10.58 12.34
N GLU A 152 -1.38 10.05 11.25
CA GLU A 152 -0.91 8.79 10.68
C GLU A 152 0.48 8.88 10.05
N LEU A 153 0.84 10.02 9.45
CA LEU A 153 2.22 10.26 9.01
C LEU A 153 3.19 10.23 10.19
N SER A 154 2.84 10.86 11.30
CA SER A 154 3.66 10.84 12.53
C SER A 154 3.80 9.43 13.08
N HIS A 155 2.72 8.66 13.09
CA HIS A 155 2.71 7.27 13.51
C HIS A 155 3.58 6.37 12.61
N LEU A 156 3.48 6.54 11.29
CA LEU A 156 4.32 5.83 10.32
C LEU A 156 5.82 6.11 10.55
N ILE A 157 6.18 7.35 10.79
CA ILE A 157 7.56 7.75 11.09
C ILE A 157 8.04 7.10 12.41
N GLU A 158 7.18 7.02 13.42
CA GLU A 158 7.49 6.36 14.68
C GLU A 158 7.75 4.86 14.51
N ILE A 159 6.89 4.15 13.77
CA ILE A 159 7.09 2.74 13.41
C ILE A 159 8.43 2.54 12.70
N LYS A 160 8.75 3.42 11.75
CA LYS A 160 10.04 3.39 11.05
C LYS A 160 11.22 3.60 12.00
N ARG A 161 11.16 4.60 12.87
CA ARG A 161 12.25 4.92 13.81
C ARG A 161 12.50 3.81 14.83
N SER A 162 11.44 3.13 15.27
CA SER A 162 11.53 1.99 16.19
C SER A 162 11.91 0.68 15.47
N GLU A 163 12.08 0.70 14.15
CA GLU A 163 12.39 -0.48 13.33
C GLU A 163 11.44 -1.66 13.60
N SER A 164 10.15 -1.35 13.77
CA SER A 164 9.09 -2.32 14.06
C SER A 164 8.24 -2.62 12.82
N GLY A 165 7.42 -3.68 12.92
CA GLY A 165 6.58 -4.13 11.83
C GLY A 165 7.36 -4.39 10.54
N PRO A 166 6.92 -3.88 9.39
CA PRO A 166 7.60 -4.06 8.11
C PRO A 166 9.04 -3.55 8.05
N PHE A 167 9.39 -2.60 8.92
CA PHE A 167 10.74 -2.03 8.98
C PHE A 167 11.72 -2.85 9.82
N ALA A 168 11.25 -3.87 10.53
CA ALA A 168 12.12 -4.77 11.28
C ALA A 168 13.02 -5.57 10.33
N ALA A 169 14.26 -5.78 10.77
CA ALA A 169 15.24 -6.50 9.97
C ALA A 169 14.73 -7.90 9.56
N GLY A 170 14.88 -8.25 8.29
CA GLY A 170 14.54 -9.57 7.75
C GLY A 170 13.05 -9.79 7.47
N VAL A 171 12.14 -8.89 7.84
CA VAL A 171 10.70 -9.09 7.63
C VAL A 171 10.34 -9.12 6.15
N VAL A 172 10.82 -8.15 5.37
CA VAL A 172 10.57 -8.12 3.92
C VAL A 172 11.17 -9.33 3.23
N ASP A 173 12.39 -9.71 3.57
CA ASP A 173 13.05 -10.91 3.00
C ASP A 173 12.28 -12.19 3.30
N LYS A 174 11.78 -12.34 4.52
CA LYS A 174 10.94 -13.47 4.92
C LYS A 174 9.68 -13.58 4.05
N TYR A 175 8.97 -12.50 3.83
CA TYR A 175 7.77 -12.52 2.99
C TYR A 175 8.12 -12.71 1.51
N TYR A 176 9.21 -12.17 1.04
CA TYR A 176 9.67 -12.41 -0.32
C TYR A 176 10.00 -13.90 -0.57
N ASP A 177 10.60 -14.58 0.40
CA ASP A 177 10.82 -16.03 0.35
C ASP A 177 9.49 -16.80 0.26
N VAL A 178 8.46 -16.38 0.98
CA VAL A 178 7.10 -16.93 0.85
C VAL A 178 6.56 -16.74 -0.56
N TYR A 179 6.71 -15.53 -1.11
CA TYR A 179 6.30 -15.23 -2.49
C TYR A 179 7.00 -16.15 -3.51
N GLU A 180 8.31 -16.30 -3.41
CA GLU A 180 9.08 -17.17 -4.31
C GLU A 180 8.63 -18.64 -4.24
N LYS A 181 8.30 -19.13 -3.06
CA LYS A 181 7.77 -20.50 -2.88
C LYS A 181 6.40 -20.67 -3.53
N ILE A 182 5.51 -19.71 -3.35
CA ILE A 182 4.17 -19.75 -3.97
C ILE A 182 4.29 -19.70 -5.49
N LYS A 183 5.15 -18.86 -6.03
CA LYS A 183 5.38 -18.72 -7.48
C LYS A 183 5.90 -20.00 -8.13
N LYS A 184 6.67 -20.83 -7.40
CA LYS A 184 7.24 -22.09 -7.89
C LYS A 184 6.29 -23.29 -7.76
N SER A 185 5.20 -23.14 -7.03
CA SER A 185 4.23 -24.23 -6.81
C SER A 185 3.22 -24.39 -7.93
#